data_4a571f3d59be303abaeb18bf64e2267e
#
_entry.id   4a571f3d59be303abaeb18bf64e2267e
#
_cell.length_a   1.000
_cell.length_b   1.000
_cell.length_c   1.000
_cell.angle_alpha   90.00
_cell.angle_beta   90.00
_cell.angle_gamma   90.00
#
_symmetry.space_group_name_H-M   'P 1'
#
loop_
_entity.id
_entity.type
_entity.pdbx_description
1 polymer ?
#
loop_
_entity_poly.entity_id
_entity_poly.type
_entity_poly.pdbx_seq_one_letter_code
_entity_poly.pdbx_strand_id
1 'polypeptide(L)'
;MLDLAGLQNNEDMKKMKNSEKIYITGHRHPDSDSIVSAIAYTELKKRKGFDAVACRLGALNPETKYLLERFGFDEPMLFEDARSTLAEIALDPPITITSTTTIQEALEIMKTQNKQSLAIVNSKNKLMGMVTKSDLAEIGLSDTAVSISLLKETPTDYIAKTISGEVLYDDDERHFNGKVSVIAIAESRLKNYDLKDRLVIVGNDTDAQLAAIRKHAGILMVVWCDTIEPEVYELAQQMHCPIIKSGHGTMNTTRYLYFSPPVRLIMKTDLISFNINEFVEEVGMKMLKSRYRSYPVVDDENRFVGYVSRFHVLNQHNKKVILVDHNEFSQSVKSIEKADLLEIVDHHRISDIVTS
;
A
#
# COMPACT_ATOMS: atom_id res chain seq x y z
N MET A 1 -9.55 -1.83 -54.54
CA MET A 1 -10.02 -1.34 -53.22
C MET A 1 -10.56 -2.55 -52.50
N LEU A 2 -9.70 -3.30 -51.83
CA LEU A 2 -10.00 -4.52 -51.11
C LEU A 2 -9.83 -4.23 -49.61
N ASP A 3 -10.95 -4.19 -48.97
CA ASP A 3 -11.32 -4.62 -47.61
C ASP A 3 -10.26 -4.53 -46.52
N LEU A 4 -9.93 -3.29 -46.08
CA LEU A 4 -9.16 -3.01 -44.87
C LEU A 4 -9.98 -3.21 -43.57
N ALA A 5 -11.31 -3.30 -43.65
CA ALA A 5 -12.20 -3.54 -42.52
C ALA A 5 -12.13 -4.98 -41.97
N GLY A 6 -11.83 -5.95 -42.86
CA GLY A 6 -11.69 -7.36 -42.46
C GLY A 6 -10.39 -7.71 -41.74
N LEU A 7 -9.33 -6.91 -41.92
CA LEU A 7 -8.02 -7.14 -41.30
C LEU A 7 -7.95 -6.60 -39.85
N GLN A 8 -8.59 -5.48 -39.58
CA GLN A 8 -8.67 -4.93 -38.21
C GLN A 8 -9.51 -5.83 -37.30
N ASN A 9 -10.62 -6.37 -37.76
CA ASN A 9 -11.42 -7.32 -37.02
C ASN A 9 -10.68 -8.62 -36.64
N ASN A 10 -9.76 -9.10 -37.46
CA ASN A 10 -9.01 -10.32 -37.17
C ASN A 10 -7.86 -10.12 -36.16
N GLU A 11 -7.24 -8.95 -36.16
CA GLU A 11 -6.22 -8.61 -35.14
C GLU A 11 -6.86 -8.27 -33.79
N ASP A 12 -7.99 -7.55 -33.80
CA ASP A 12 -8.77 -7.26 -32.58
C ASP A 12 -9.38 -8.55 -32.01
N MET A 13 -9.89 -9.45 -32.85
CA MET A 13 -10.31 -10.78 -32.43
C MET A 13 -9.18 -11.66 -31.90
N LYS A 14 -7.95 -11.53 -32.44
CA LYS A 14 -6.77 -12.21 -31.90
C LYS A 14 -6.29 -11.62 -30.56
N LYS A 15 -6.39 -10.31 -30.37
CA LYS A 15 -6.12 -9.65 -29.08
C LYS A 15 -7.17 -9.98 -28.02
N MET A 16 -8.45 -10.07 -28.42
CA MET A 16 -9.54 -10.49 -27.53
C MET A 16 -9.42 -11.96 -27.08
N LYS A 17 -8.75 -12.82 -27.85
CA LYS A 17 -8.58 -14.24 -27.53
C LYS A 17 -7.79 -14.53 -26.24
N ASN A 18 -7.11 -13.55 -25.65
CA ASN A 18 -6.09 -13.86 -24.63
C ASN A 18 -6.16 -13.07 -23.31
N SER A 19 -7.20 -12.28 -22.99
CA SER A 19 -7.11 -11.49 -21.74
C SER A 19 -8.39 -11.16 -20.95
N GLU A 20 -9.59 -11.23 -21.53
CA GLU A 20 -10.78 -10.75 -20.79
C GLU A 20 -11.90 -11.78 -20.74
N LYS A 21 -12.36 -12.08 -19.53
CA LYS A 21 -13.42 -13.05 -19.25
C LYS A 21 -14.77 -12.59 -19.80
N ILE A 22 -15.49 -13.46 -20.50
CA ILE A 22 -16.83 -13.23 -21.01
C ILE A 22 -17.85 -13.93 -20.12
N TYR A 23 -18.79 -13.18 -19.57
CA TYR A 23 -19.88 -13.69 -18.72
C TYR A 23 -21.09 -13.96 -19.61
N ILE A 24 -21.57 -15.21 -19.62
CA ILE A 24 -22.71 -15.64 -20.43
C ILE A 24 -23.86 -15.96 -19.50
N THR A 25 -24.94 -15.23 -19.61
CA THR A 25 -26.05 -15.31 -18.65
C THR A 25 -27.41 -15.33 -19.36
N GLY A 26 -28.31 -16.13 -18.82
CA GLY A 26 -29.74 -16.07 -19.13
C GLY A 26 -30.49 -15.06 -18.25
N HIS A 27 -31.78 -15.14 -18.16
CA HIS A 27 -32.64 -14.18 -17.46
C HIS A 27 -32.63 -14.32 -15.92
N ARG A 28 -33.19 -13.31 -15.23
CA ARG A 28 -33.12 -13.11 -13.76
C ARG A 28 -33.75 -14.22 -12.93
N HIS A 29 -34.82 -14.86 -13.48
CA HIS A 29 -35.51 -15.99 -12.85
C HIS A 29 -35.20 -17.25 -13.64
N PRO A 30 -33.98 -17.81 -13.50
CA PRO A 30 -33.47 -18.80 -14.42
C PRO A 30 -34.31 -20.08 -14.37
N ASP A 31 -34.83 -20.48 -15.51
CA ASP A 31 -35.38 -21.79 -15.76
C ASP A 31 -34.34 -22.71 -16.40
N SER A 32 -34.76 -23.91 -16.79
CA SER A 32 -33.86 -24.91 -17.37
C SER A 32 -33.31 -24.47 -18.73
N ASP A 33 -34.11 -23.77 -19.56
CA ASP A 33 -33.67 -23.29 -20.87
C ASP A 33 -32.60 -22.22 -20.73
N SER A 34 -32.86 -21.24 -19.89
CA SER A 34 -31.92 -20.16 -19.58
C SER A 34 -30.54 -20.67 -19.12
N ILE A 35 -30.51 -21.65 -18.23
CA ILE A 35 -29.28 -22.23 -17.69
C ILE A 35 -28.54 -23.09 -18.71
N VAL A 36 -29.28 -23.97 -19.41
CA VAL A 36 -28.70 -24.87 -20.43
C VAL A 36 -28.17 -24.07 -21.59
N SER A 37 -28.85 -23.02 -22.04
CA SER A 37 -28.40 -22.11 -23.08
C SER A 37 -27.11 -21.39 -22.67
N ALA A 38 -27.00 -20.89 -21.43
CA ALA A 38 -25.78 -20.28 -20.92
C ALA A 38 -24.59 -21.27 -20.91
N ILE A 39 -24.79 -22.49 -20.46
CA ILE A 39 -23.75 -23.53 -20.45
C ILE A 39 -23.32 -23.90 -21.85
N ALA A 40 -24.29 -24.20 -22.75
CA ALA A 40 -24.00 -24.59 -24.12
C ALA A 40 -23.24 -23.49 -24.90
N TYR A 41 -23.67 -22.24 -24.75
CA TYR A 41 -23.04 -21.14 -25.43
C TYR A 41 -21.64 -20.84 -24.87
N THR A 42 -21.45 -21.03 -23.56
CA THR A 42 -20.13 -20.96 -22.92
C THR A 42 -19.17 -21.99 -23.52
N GLU A 43 -19.61 -23.24 -23.70
CA GLU A 43 -18.79 -24.29 -24.30
C GLU A 43 -18.42 -23.95 -25.76
N LEU A 44 -19.39 -23.41 -26.53
CA LEU A 44 -19.13 -22.94 -27.88
C LEU A 44 -18.04 -21.83 -27.90
N LYS A 45 -18.12 -20.85 -26.99
CA LYS A 45 -17.13 -19.77 -26.90
C LYS A 45 -15.76 -20.29 -26.49
N LYS A 46 -15.68 -21.21 -25.53
CA LYS A 46 -14.42 -21.88 -25.14
C LYS A 46 -13.78 -22.62 -26.30
N ARG A 47 -14.55 -23.38 -27.08
CA ARG A 47 -14.05 -24.07 -28.29
C ARG A 47 -13.56 -23.11 -29.37
N LYS A 48 -14.08 -21.88 -29.42
CA LYS A 48 -13.59 -20.80 -30.28
C LYS A 48 -12.36 -20.08 -29.70
N GLY A 49 -11.89 -20.46 -28.51
CA GLY A 49 -10.69 -19.93 -27.85
C GLY A 49 -10.91 -18.67 -27.01
N PHE A 50 -12.16 -18.39 -26.61
CA PHE A 50 -12.47 -17.30 -25.67
C PHE A 50 -12.46 -17.80 -24.22
N ASP A 51 -12.06 -16.95 -23.27
CA ASP A 51 -12.25 -17.20 -21.84
C ASP A 51 -13.69 -16.84 -21.48
N ALA A 52 -14.56 -17.83 -21.39
CA ALA A 52 -15.99 -17.67 -21.15
C ALA A 52 -16.44 -18.46 -19.92
N VAL A 53 -17.43 -17.94 -19.20
CA VAL A 53 -18.02 -18.56 -18.02
C VAL A 53 -19.54 -18.49 -18.07
N ALA A 54 -20.23 -19.62 -17.81
CA ALA A 54 -21.67 -19.65 -17.65
C ALA A 54 -22.07 -19.05 -16.30
N CYS A 55 -23.08 -18.19 -16.34
CA CYS A 55 -23.57 -17.49 -15.16
C CYS A 55 -25.08 -17.69 -14.98
N ARG A 56 -25.51 -17.61 -13.72
CA ARG A 56 -26.91 -17.49 -13.33
C ARG A 56 -27.17 -16.19 -12.59
N LEU A 57 -28.35 -15.62 -12.74
CA LEU A 57 -28.76 -14.37 -12.10
C LEU A 57 -29.61 -14.57 -10.84
N GLY A 58 -29.96 -15.81 -10.53
CA GLY A 58 -30.82 -16.16 -9.39
C GLY A 58 -30.63 -17.58 -8.93
N ALA A 59 -31.47 -18.00 -7.97
CA ALA A 59 -31.51 -19.36 -7.48
C ALA A 59 -32.04 -20.32 -8.56
N LEU A 60 -31.44 -21.50 -8.66
CA LEU A 60 -31.89 -22.55 -9.55
C LEU A 60 -33.16 -23.19 -9.01
N ASN A 61 -34.10 -23.48 -9.89
CA ASN A 61 -35.27 -24.26 -9.55
C ASN A 61 -34.93 -25.76 -9.40
N PRO A 62 -35.79 -26.59 -8.76
CA PRO A 62 -35.51 -28.00 -8.52
C PRO A 62 -35.31 -28.82 -9.81
N GLU A 63 -36.04 -28.51 -10.88
CA GLU A 63 -35.89 -29.16 -12.17
C GLU A 63 -34.50 -28.93 -12.76
N THR A 64 -34.07 -27.68 -12.82
CA THR A 64 -32.75 -27.32 -13.32
C THR A 64 -31.63 -27.98 -12.51
N LYS A 65 -31.73 -28.00 -11.17
CA LYS A 65 -30.76 -28.69 -10.31
C LYS A 65 -30.69 -30.19 -10.64
N TYR A 66 -31.85 -30.85 -10.76
CA TYR A 66 -31.90 -32.26 -11.14
C TYR A 66 -31.24 -32.53 -12.49
N LEU A 67 -31.48 -31.67 -13.50
CA LEU A 67 -30.84 -31.80 -14.82
C LEU A 67 -29.35 -31.66 -14.73
N LEU A 68 -28.83 -30.64 -14.05
CA LEU A 68 -27.40 -30.44 -13.87
C LEU A 68 -26.72 -31.64 -13.20
N GLU A 69 -27.28 -32.11 -12.09
CA GLU A 69 -26.79 -33.30 -11.37
C GLU A 69 -26.82 -34.57 -12.24
N ARG A 70 -27.95 -34.82 -12.93
CA ARG A 70 -28.09 -35.99 -13.77
C ARG A 70 -27.10 -36.05 -14.93
N PHE A 71 -26.73 -34.91 -15.50
CA PHE A 71 -25.83 -34.84 -16.64
C PHE A 71 -24.37 -34.46 -16.24
N GLY A 72 -24.10 -34.32 -14.95
CA GLY A 72 -22.76 -34.07 -14.44
C GLY A 72 -22.22 -32.67 -14.73
N PHE A 73 -23.07 -31.65 -14.76
CA PHE A 73 -22.70 -30.26 -14.89
C PHE A 73 -22.67 -29.56 -13.52
N ASP A 74 -21.67 -28.72 -13.30
CA ASP A 74 -21.63 -27.84 -12.14
C ASP A 74 -22.67 -26.72 -12.24
N GLU A 75 -23.13 -26.21 -11.09
CA GLU A 75 -23.97 -25.02 -11.06
C GLU A 75 -23.20 -23.80 -11.64
N PRO A 76 -23.83 -23.05 -12.58
CA PRO A 76 -23.23 -21.82 -13.08
C PRO A 76 -22.95 -20.80 -11.96
N MET A 77 -21.91 -20.00 -12.14
CA MET A 77 -21.52 -18.97 -11.19
C MET A 77 -22.65 -17.94 -11.01
N LEU A 78 -22.92 -17.54 -9.76
CA LEU A 78 -23.84 -16.45 -9.50
C LEU A 78 -23.23 -15.13 -9.96
N PHE A 79 -23.96 -14.36 -10.77
CA PHE A 79 -23.53 -13.07 -11.33
C PHE A 79 -24.53 -11.98 -10.92
N GLU A 80 -24.24 -11.26 -9.84
CA GLU A 80 -25.19 -10.36 -9.19
C GLU A 80 -25.17 -8.93 -9.75
N ASP A 81 -23.99 -8.44 -10.20
CA ASP A 81 -23.83 -7.08 -10.70
C ASP A 81 -22.79 -7.05 -11.84
N ALA A 82 -23.12 -6.33 -12.91
CA ALA A 82 -22.24 -6.18 -14.05
C ALA A 82 -21.09 -5.19 -13.83
N ARG A 83 -21.13 -4.38 -12.78
CA ARG A 83 -20.00 -3.49 -12.40
C ARG A 83 -18.84 -4.30 -11.84
N SER A 84 -17.63 -3.81 -11.99
CA SER A 84 -16.42 -4.42 -11.43
C SER A 84 -16.16 -3.92 -10.02
N THR A 85 -15.74 -4.81 -9.14
CA THR A 85 -15.22 -4.49 -7.81
C THR A 85 -13.71 -4.28 -7.85
N LEU A 86 -13.11 -3.73 -6.78
CA LEU A 86 -11.66 -3.62 -6.67
C LEU A 86 -10.95 -4.98 -6.67
N ALA A 87 -11.64 -6.07 -6.26
CA ALA A 87 -11.12 -7.44 -6.32
C ALA A 87 -10.89 -7.94 -7.75
N GLU A 88 -11.58 -7.36 -8.72
CA GLU A 88 -11.58 -7.79 -10.12
C GLU A 88 -10.64 -6.97 -11.00
N ILE A 89 -9.96 -5.97 -10.45
CA ILE A 89 -8.98 -5.16 -11.17
C ILE A 89 -7.56 -5.38 -10.64
N ALA A 90 -6.56 -5.11 -11.47
CA ALA A 90 -5.18 -5.16 -11.05
C ALA A 90 -4.88 -3.96 -10.13
N LEU A 91 -4.59 -4.22 -8.86
CA LEU A 91 -4.13 -3.22 -7.90
C LEU A 91 -2.59 -3.10 -7.92
N ASP A 92 -2.07 -1.95 -7.49
CA ASP A 92 -0.65 -1.86 -7.17
C ASP A 92 -0.28 -2.79 -6.01
N PRO A 93 0.87 -3.51 -6.09
CA PRO A 93 1.25 -4.52 -5.10
C PRO A 93 1.38 -3.95 -3.69
N PRO A 94 1.08 -4.77 -2.66
CA PRO A 94 1.09 -4.37 -1.25
C PRO A 94 2.51 -4.28 -0.71
N ILE A 95 3.19 -3.15 -0.91
CA ILE A 95 4.45 -2.84 -0.25
C ILE A 95 4.14 -2.19 1.09
N THR A 96 4.53 -2.85 2.17
CA THR A 96 4.22 -2.45 3.55
C THR A 96 5.48 -2.26 4.38
N ILE A 97 5.34 -1.49 5.45
CA ILE A 97 6.33 -1.33 6.52
C ILE A 97 5.67 -1.50 7.88
N THR A 98 6.47 -1.64 8.92
CA THR A 98 5.98 -1.70 10.30
C THR A 98 6.04 -0.34 10.98
N SER A 99 5.35 -0.20 12.09
CA SER A 99 5.36 1.03 12.90
C SER A 99 6.74 1.37 13.49
N THR A 100 7.64 0.41 13.55
CA THR A 100 9.02 0.52 14.03
C THR A 100 10.04 0.85 12.95
N THR A 101 9.66 0.84 11.69
CA THR A 101 10.52 1.25 10.57
C THR A 101 10.95 2.71 10.75
N THR A 102 12.23 3.04 10.58
CA THR A 102 12.72 4.41 10.68
C THR A 102 12.34 5.23 9.44
N ILE A 103 12.33 6.54 9.58
CA ILE A 103 12.07 7.46 8.45
C ILE A 103 13.07 7.23 7.33
N GLN A 104 14.35 6.98 7.66
CA GLN A 104 15.40 6.68 6.68
C GLN A 104 15.08 5.41 5.89
N GLU A 105 14.74 4.32 6.58
CA GLU A 105 14.39 3.05 5.93
C GLU A 105 13.16 3.21 5.03
N ALA A 106 12.13 3.94 5.49
CA ALA A 106 10.95 4.22 4.70
C ALA A 106 11.27 4.99 3.42
N LEU A 107 12.15 6.01 3.50
CA LEU A 107 12.63 6.76 2.34
C LEU A 107 13.40 5.88 1.36
N GLU A 108 14.23 4.98 1.85
CA GLU A 108 15.00 4.06 1.02
C GLU A 108 14.07 3.07 0.30
N ILE A 109 13.08 2.50 0.99
CA ILE A 109 12.06 1.64 0.39
C ILE A 109 11.28 2.41 -0.68
N MET A 110 10.83 3.64 -0.39
CA MET A 110 10.13 4.47 -1.37
C MET A 110 10.98 4.77 -2.61
N LYS A 111 12.29 4.95 -2.44
CA LYS A 111 13.22 5.20 -3.52
C LYS A 111 13.45 3.95 -4.37
N THR A 112 13.79 2.84 -3.74
CA THR A 112 14.13 1.58 -4.43
C THR A 112 12.93 0.96 -5.12
N GLN A 113 11.75 1.05 -4.51
CA GLN A 113 10.49 0.52 -5.04
C GLN A 113 9.70 1.54 -5.87
N ASN A 114 10.25 2.73 -6.10
CA ASN A 114 9.60 3.84 -6.82
C ASN A 114 8.18 4.16 -6.33
N LYS A 115 7.96 4.12 -5.01
CA LYS A 115 6.65 4.40 -4.39
C LYS A 115 6.57 5.83 -3.84
N GLN A 116 5.37 6.41 -3.85
CA GLN A 116 5.09 7.74 -3.30
C GLN A 116 4.54 7.70 -1.87
N SER A 117 4.01 6.54 -1.47
CA SER A 117 3.44 6.27 -0.15
C SER A 117 3.68 4.83 0.27
N LEU A 118 3.71 4.59 1.58
CA LEU A 118 3.81 3.25 2.16
C LEU A 118 2.73 3.06 3.21
N ALA A 119 2.07 1.91 3.17
CA ALA A 119 1.15 1.47 4.20
C ALA A 119 1.93 0.89 5.39
N ILE A 120 1.49 1.26 6.59
CA ILE A 120 2.03 0.75 7.84
C ILE A 120 1.04 -0.28 8.36
N VAL A 121 1.54 -1.49 8.59
CA VAL A 121 0.72 -2.62 9.05
C VAL A 121 1.25 -3.21 10.35
N ASN A 122 0.37 -3.89 11.08
CA ASN A 122 0.76 -4.68 12.25
C ASN A 122 1.16 -6.12 11.85
N SER A 123 1.51 -6.96 12.84
CA SER A 123 1.89 -8.36 12.64
C SER A 123 0.79 -9.25 12.01
N LYS A 124 -0.47 -8.81 12.03
CA LYS A 124 -1.61 -9.48 11.39
C LYS A 124 -1.95 -8.88 10.03
N ASN A 125 -1.06 -8.10 9.44
CA ASN A 125 -1.24 -7.35 8.19
C ASN A 125 -2.42 -6.35 8.22
N LYS A 126 -2.90 -5.93 9.39
CA LYS A 126 -3.95 -4.91 9.47
C LYS A 126 -3.37 -3.52 9.26
N LEU A 127 -4.07 -2.72 8.46
CA LEU A 127 -3.68 -1.34 8.18
C LEU A 127 -3.74 -0.49 9.44
N MET A 128 -2.63 0.15 9.80
CA MET A 128 -2.51 1.04 10.95
C MET A 128 -2.42 2.52 10.55
N GLY A 129 -1.81 2.81 9.41
CA GLY A 129 -1.57 4.15 8.96
C GLY A 129 -0.85 4.18 7.63
N MET A 130 -0.53 5.39 7.15
CA MET A 130 0.28 5.62 5.96
C MET A 130 1.27 6.75 6.17
N VAL A 131 2.37 6.69 5.43
CA VAL A 131 3.31 7.81 5.24
C VAL A 131 3.50 8.07 3.75
N THR A 132 3.69 9.33 3.38
CA THR A 132 4.01 9.75 2.00
C THR A 132 5.40 10.36 1.93
N LYS A 133 5.99 10.44 0.73
CA LYS A 133 7.25 11.17 0.52
C LYS A 133 7.18 12.62 1.01
N SER A 134 6.03 13.27 0.87
CA SER A 134 5.82 14.63 1.35
C SER A 134 5.88 14.72 2.87
N ASP A 135 5.25 13.78 3.59
CA ASP A 135 5.31 13.74 5.04
C ASP A 135 6.74 13.55 5.53
N LEU A 136 7.51 12.66 4.87
CA LEU A 136 8.91 12.40 5.23
C LEU A 136 9.83 13.58 4.88
N ALA A 137 9.59 14.26 3.75
CA ALA A 137 10.38 15.43 3.35
C ALA A 137 10.11 16.65 4.27
N GLU A 138 8.89 16.78 4.77
CA GLU A 138 8.50 17.85 5.68
C GLU A 138 9.33 17.85 6.96
N ILE A 139 9.74 16.67 7.45
CA ILE A 139 10.59 16.55 8.64
C ILE A 139 11.95 17.26 8.45
N GLY A 140 12.55 17.13 7.26
CA GLY A 140 13.81 17.81 6.94
C GLY A 140 13.66 19.31 6.71
N LEU A 141 12.43 19.81 6.51
CA LEU A 141 12.11 21.21 6.23
C LEU A 141 11.33 21.88 7.37
N SER A 142 10.85 21.09 8.34
CA SER A 142 10.03 21.58 9.45
C SER A 142 10.81 22.40 10.47
N ASP A 143 10.06 23.08 11.33
CA ASP A 143 10.62 23.77 12.49
C ASP A 143 11.45 22.81 13.36
N THR A 144 12.55 23.32 13.87
CA THR A 144 13.47 22.61 14.78
C THR A 144 12.73 21.99 15.97
N ALA A 145 11.64 22.60 16.44
CA ALA A 145 10.84 22.09 17.55
C ALA A 145 10.20 20.72 17.23
N VAL A 146 9.73 20.49 16.00
CA VAL A 146 9.18 19.20 15.57
C VAL A 146 10.26 18.13 15.58
N SER A 147 11.41 18.42 14.98
CA SER A 147 12.55 17.50 14.94
C SER A 147 13.04 17.13 16.34
N ILE A 148 13.09 18.09 17.26
CA ILE A 148 13.44 17.85 18.68
C ILE A 148 12.44 16.91 19.33
N SER A 149 11.14 17.15 19.15
CA SER A 149 10.10 16.30 19.72
C SER A 149 10.20 14.86 19.23
N LEU A 150 10.41 14.66 17.92
CA LEU A 150 10.56 13.34 17.33
C LEU A 150 11.81 12.60 17.83
N LEU A 151 12.95 13.28 17.90
CA LEU A 151 14.18 12.70 18.43
C LEU A 151 14.08 12.30 19.89
N LYS A 152 13.39 13.09 20.71
CA LYS A 152 13.18 12.80 22.12
C LYS A 152 12.52 11.43 22.34
N GLU A 153 11.58 11.08 21.49
CA GLU A 153 10.83 9.82 21.53
C GLU A 153 11.54 8.65 20.78
N THR A 154 12.75 8.90 20.26
CA THR A 154 13.50 7.92 19.45
C THR A 154 14.41 7.09 20.34
N PRO A 155 14.30 5.74 20.34
CA PRO A 155 15.22 4.86 21.02
C PRO A 155 16.65 4.95 20.49
N THR A 156 17.65 4.67 21.35
CA THR A 156 19.10 4.73 21.01
C THR A 156 19.48 3.78 19.90
N ASP A 157 18.92 2.60 19.86
CA ASP A 157 19.15 1.59 18.82
C ASP A 157 18.69 2.07 17.42
N TYR A 158 17.60 2.83 17.33
CA TYR A 158 17.12 3.44 16.07
C TYR A 158 18.04 4.56 15.61
N ILE A 159 18.54 5.35 16.57
CA ILE A 159 19.55 6.37 16.29
C ILE A 159 20.81 5.71 15.72
N ALA A 160 21.35 4.71 16.41
CA ALA A 160 22.55 4.01 16.01
C ALA A 160 22.38 3.35 14.63
N LYS A 161 21.28 2.62 14.42
CA LYS A 161 20.96 1.99 13.13
C LYS A 161 20.95 2.98 11.98
N THR A 162 20.33 4.15 12.16
CA THR A 162 20.17 5.18 11.11
C THR A 162 21.50 5.79 10.68
N ILE A 163 22.44 5.93 11.63
CA ILE A 163 23.78 6.46 11.36
C ILE A 163 24.81 5.38 11.05
N SER A 164 24.38 4.15 10.74
CA SER A 164 25.26 2.99 10.53
C SER A 164 26.25 2.80 11.68
N GLY A 165 25.81 3.07 12.89
CA GLY A 165 26.61 3.09 14.11
C GLY A 165 26.31 1.91 15.01
N GLU A 166 26.92 1.95 16.20
CA GLU A 166 26.82 0.94 17.24
C GLU A 166 26.51 1.60 18.58
N VAL A 167 25.60 1.00 19.36
CA VAL A 167 25.38 1.38 20.76
C VAL A 167 26.43 0.70 21.59
N LEU A 168 27.37 1.46 22.15
CA LEU A 168 28.46 0.95 22.97
C LEU A 168 28.04 0.82 24.45
N TYR A 169 27.17 1.71 24.90
CA TYR A 169 26.54 1.68 26.22
C TYR A 169 25.14 2.29 26.09
N ASP A 170 24.14 1.67 26.70
CA ASP A 170 22.77 2.19 26.80
C ASP A 170 22.34 2.21 28.27
N ASP A 171 21.37 3.06 28.58
CA ASP A 171 20.86 3.23 29.94
C ASP A 171 19.38 3.61 29.91
N ASP A 172 18.56 2.84 30.62
CA ASP A 172 17.12 3.09 30.71
C ASP A 172 16.78 4.35 31.54
N GLU A 173 17.69 4.81 32.40
CA GLU A 173 17.55 6.04 33.21
C GLU A 173 18.06 7.29 32.50
N ARG A 174 18.39 7.19 31.20
CA ARG A 174 18.90 8.32 30.41
C ARG A 174 17.92 9.49 30.39
N HIS A 175 18.47 10.68 30.44
CA HIS A 175 17.74 11.93 30.26
C HIS A 175 18.08 12.55 28.90
N PHE A 176 17.13 12.52 27.95
CA PHE A 176 17.32 13.08 26.61
C PHE A 176 16.16 14.00 26.22
N ASN A 177 16.47 15.25 25.87
CA ASN A 177 15.48 16.26 25.54
C ASN A 177 15.26 16.47 24.04
N GLY A 178 15.88 15.66 23.18
CA GLY A 178 15.76 15.72 21.70
C GLY A 178 16.66 16.76 21.05
N LYS A 179 17.35 17.63 21.81
CA LYS A 179 18.26 18.63 21.25
C LYS A 179 19.62 18.03 20.92
N VAL A 180 20.23 18.52 19.85
CA VAL A 180 21.54 18.08 19.36
C VAL A 180 22.54 19.21 19.48
N SER A 181 23.77 18.87 19.87
CA SER A 181 24.91 19.79 19.89
C SER A 181 26.12 19.12 19.26
N VAL A 182 26.92 19.88 18.52
CA VAL A 182 28.17 19.42 17.97
C VAL A 182 29.30 20.17 18.65
N ILE A 183 30.24 19.46 19.25
CA ILE A 183 31.45 20.07 19.86
C ILE A 183 32.51 20.21 18.77
N ALA A 184 32.76 21.46 18.35
CA ALA A 184 33.79 21.85 17.42
C ALA A 184 34.68 22.96 17.99
N ILE A 185 34.74 23.07 19.34
CA ILE A 185 35.48 24.11 20.05
C ILE A 185 36.36 23.48 21.14
N ALA A 186 37.44 24.18 21.53
CA ALA A 186 38.31 23.72 22.58
C ALA A 186 37.55 23.59 23.92
N GLU A 187 37.93 22.60 24.75
CA GLU A 187 37.34 22.30 26.04
C GLU A 187 37.23 23.54 26.96
N SER A 188 38.26 24.36 26.98
CA SER A 188 38.28 25.58 27.78
C SER A 188 37.16 26.58 27.51
N ARG A 189 36.54 26.52 26.31
CA ARG A 189 35.41 27.36 25.91
C ARG A 189 34.04 26.67 26.12
N LEU A 190 34.01 25.37 26.38
CA LEU A 190 32.79 24.61 26.64
C LEU A 190 32.05 25.08 27.91
N LYS A 191 32.74 25.78 28.84
CA LYS A 191 32.14 26.28 30.09
C LYS A 191 30.87 27.10 29.89
N ASN A 192 30.76 27.79 28.74
CA ASN A 192 29.65 28.70 28.44
C ASN A 192 28.47 28.02 27.73
N TYR A 193 28.56 26.73 27.44
CA TYR A 193 27.52 26.01 26.70
C TYR A 193 26.76 25.07 27.59
N ASP A 194 25.43 25.08 27.47
CA ASP A 194 24.53 24.14 28.12
C ASP A 194 24.42 22.88 27.26
N LEU A 195 24.87 21.72 27.79
CA LEU A 195 24.84 20.43 27.15
C LEU A 195 23.85 19.47 27.86
N LYS A 196 23.18 19.95 28.92
CA LYS A 196 22.32 19.12 29.73
C LYS A 196 21.21 18.48 28.90
N ASP A 197 21.06 17.16 29.07
CA ASP A 197 20.06 16.31 28.43
C ASP A 197 20.08 16.34 26.88
N ARG A 198 21.18 16.79 26.26
CA ARG A 198 21.34 16.85 24.80
C ARG A 198 22.08 15.62 24.27
N LEU A 199 21.82 15.28 23.00
CA LEU A 199 22.71 14.43 22.25
C LEU A 199 23.92 15.28 21.82
N VAL A 200 25.11 14.89 22.25
CA VAL A 200 26.35 15.64 21.98
C VAL A 200 27.22 14.84 21.03
N ILE A 201 27.45 15.40 19.84
CA ILE A 201 28.35 14.83 18.83
C ILE A 201 29.75 15.37 19.08
N VAL A 202 30.71 14.46 19.28
CA VAL A 202 32.12 14.77 19.60
C VAL A 202 33.06 13.84 18.82
N GLY A 203 34.25 14.31 18.54
CA GLY A 203 35.30 13.52 17.88
C GLY A 203 36.04 12.59 18.82
N ASN A 204 37.27 12.20 18.37
CA ASN A 204 38.17 11.31 19.09
C ASN A 204 39.03 12.07 20.15
N ASP A 205 38.46 13.02 20.85
CA ASP A 205 39.12 13.79 21.90
C ASP A 205 38.52 13.37 23.26
N THR A 206 39.29 12.62 24.06
CA THR A 206 38.89 12.07 25.34
C THR A 206 38.49 13.17 26.34
N ASP A 207 39.21 14.28 26.37
CA ASP A 207 38.91 15.40 27.28
C ASP A 207 37.57 16.05 26.93
N ALA A 208 37.30 16.23 25.62
CA ALA A 208 36.00 16.72 25.15
C ALA A 208 34.86 15.75 25.43
N GLN A 209 35.07 14.42 25.31
CA GLN A 209 34.12 13.39 25.65
C GLN A 209 33.76 13.42 27.16
N LEU A 210 34.78 13.44 28.02
CA LEU A 210 34.61 13.54 29.47
C LEU A 210 33.91 14.87 29.86
N ALA A 211 34.30 15.98 29.24
CA ALA A 211 33.68 17.28 29.49
C ALA A 211 32.20 17.31 29.12
N ALA A 212 31.81 16.66 28.01
CA ALA A 212 30.40 16.52 27.62
C ALA A 212 29.59 15.74 28.65
N ILE A 213 30.11 14.61 29.12
CA ILE A 213 29.42 13.77 30.14
C ILE A 213 29.33 14.54 31.47
N ARG A 214 30.40 15.18 31.94
CA ARG A 214 30.39 16.01 33.18
C ARG A 214 29.38 17.14 33.11
N LYS A 215 29.02 17.60 31.90
CA LYS A 215 27.96 18.59 31.67
C LYS A 215 26.55 17.96 31.50
N HIS A 216 26.39 16.76 31.93
CA HIS A 216 25.12 16.00 31.89
C HIS A 216 24.58 15.85 30.46
N ALA A 217 25.46 15.53 29.47
CA ALA A 217 24.98 15.13 28.14
C ALA A 217 24.01 13.95 28.28
N GLY A 218 22.88 14.00 27.58
CA GLY A 218 21.88 12.94 27.60
C GLY A 218 22.26 11.73 26.76
N ILE A 219 23.06 11.94 25.71
CA ILE A 219 23.65 10.91 24.87
C ILE A 219 25.00 11.43 24.36
N LEU A 220 26.05 10.65 24.49
CA LEU A 220 27.35 10.92 23.86
C LEU A 220 27.41 10.19 22.53
N MET A 221 27.57 10.93 21.42
CA MET A 221 27.76 10.38 20.09
C MET A 221 29.17 10.64 19.59
N VAL A 222 29.95 9.59 19.41
CA VAL A 222 31.33 9.68 18.98
C VAL A 222 31.48 9.45 17.48
N VAL A 223 32.24 10.31 16.82
CA VAL A 223 32.54 10.24 15.40
C VAL A 223 34.06 10.17 15.19
N TRP A 224 34.52 9.50 14.14
CA TRP A 224 35.95 9.34 13.85
C TRP A 224 36.76 8.75 15.00
N CYS A 225 36.15 7.83 15.75
CA CYS A 225 36.70 7.19 16.93
C CYS A 225 36.70 5.68 16.79
N ASP A 226 37.86 5.05 16.85
CA ASP A 226 37.97 3.59 16.76
C ASP A 226 37.71 2.92 18.10
N THR A 227 38.25 3.49 19.18
CA THR A 227 38.14 3.01 20.55
C THR A 227 37.80 4.13 21.50
N ILE A 228 37.08 3.83 22.55
CA ILE A 228 36.77 4.78 23.64
C ILE A 228 37.56 4.36 24.87
N GLU A 229 38.14 5.36 25.53
CA GLU A 229 38.96 5.11 26.71
C GLU A 229 38.09 4.62 27.89
N PRO A 230 38.62 3.68 28.75
CA PRO A 230 37.87 3.14 29.87
C PRO A 230 37.28 4.19 30.80
N GLU A 231 37.98 5.28 31.07
CA GLU A 231 37.52 6.37 31.92
C GLU A 231 36.25 7.05 31.40
N VAL A 232 36.07 7.10 30.06
CA VAL A 232 34.86 7.65 29.45
C VAL A 232 33.69 6.74 29.71
N TYR A 233 33.90 5.41 29.60
CA TYR A 233 32.87 4.43 29.93
C TYR A 233 32.44 4.48 31.40
N GLU A 234 33.43 4.51 32.30
CA GLU A 234 33.17 4.58 33.73
C GLU A 234 32.35 5.81 34.10
N LEU A 235 32.74 6.96 33.56
CA LEU A 235 32.01 8.21 33.81
C LEU A 235 30.62 8.20 33.16
N ALA A 236 30.45 7.63 31.97
CA ALA A 236 29.18 7.53 31.29
C ALA A 236 28.19 6.66 32.08
N GLN A 237 28.66 5.54 32.66
CA GLN A 237 27.86 4.68 33.54
C GLN A 237 27.43 5.40 34.81
N GLN A 238 28.33 6.16 35.46
CA GLN A 238 28.03 6.93 36.65
C GLN A 238 27.02 8.05 36.41
N MET A 239 26.97 8.58 35.18
CA MET A 239 26.16 9.74 34.82
C MET A 239 24.93 9.37 33.99
N HIS A 240 24.63 8.07 33.80
CA HIS A 240 23.51 7.54 32.99
C HIS A 240 23.49 8.13 31.54
N CYS A 241 24.68 8.24 30.91
CA CYS A 241 24.89 8.84 29.61
C CYS A 241 25.17 7.75 28.55
N PRO A 242 24.21 7.31 27.75
CA PRO A 242 24.46 6.37 26.68
C PRO A 242 25.55 6.82 25.71
N ILE A 243 26.31 5.86 25.18
CA ILE A 243 27.36 6.10 24.20
C ILE A 243 27.01 5.41 22.88
N ILE A 244 26.94 6.19 21.81
CA ILE A 244 26.75 5.71 20.44
C ILE A 244 27.96 6.04 19.61
N LYS A 245 28.55 5.04 18.97
CA LYS A 245 29.61 5.22 17.97
C LYS A 245 28.97 5.34 16.60
N SER A 246 29.23 6.42 15.89
CA SER A 246 28.72 6.61 14.52
C SER A 246 29.57 5.91 13.49
N GLY A 247 28.95 5.29 12.48
CA GLY A 247 29.62 4.79 11.26
C GLY A 247 29.95 5.90 10.25
N HIS A 248 29.59 7.16 10.55
CA HIS A 248 29.80 8.30 9.69
C HIS A 248 30.61 9.41 10.38
N GLY A 249 31.19 10.31 9.59
CA GLY A 249 31.73 11.56 10.11
C GLY A 249 30.65 12.56 10.49
N THR A 250 31.03 13.62 11.20
CA THR A 250 30.14 14.63 11.82
C THR A 250 29.01 15.12 10.92
N MET A 251 29.32 15.50 9.67
CA MET A 251 28.30 16.04 8.74
C MET A 251 27.19 15.05 8.40
N ASN A 252 27.57 13.82 8.06
CA ASN A 252 26.58 12.79 7.71
C ASN A 252 25.83 12.31 8.95
N THR A 253 26.49 12.15 10.09
CA THR A 253 25.86 11.85 11.37
C THR A 253 24.78 12.86 11.71
N THR A 254 25.10 14.15 11.67
CA THR A 254 24.13 15.23 11.93
C THR A 254 22.97 15.21 10.95
N ARG A 255 23.25 14.97 9.67
CA ARG A 255 22.23 14.94 8.60
C ARG A 255 21.27 13.76 8.78
N TYR A 256 21.78 12.56 9.05
CA TYR A 256 20.95 11.35 9.12
C TYR A 256 20.21 11.21 10.43
N LEU A 257 20.72 11.80 11.50
CA LEU A 257 20.13 11.73 12.83
C LEU A 257 18.63 12.07 12.86
N TYR A 258 18.21 13.07 12.09
CA TYR A 258 16.81 13.49 12.03
C TYR A 258 15.88 12.54 11.25
N PHE A 259 16.44 11.52 10.61
CA PHE A 259 15.68 10.45 9.95
C PHE A 259 15.63 9.15 10.78
N SER A 260 16.13 9.19 12.02
CA SER A 260 16.08 8.04 12.94
C SER A 260 14.74 7.80 13.60
N PRO A 261 13.81 8.77 13.77
CA PRO A 261 12.52 8.50 14.39
C PRO A 261 11.75 7.42 13.64
N PRO A 262 11.03 6.54 14.37
CA PRO A 262 10.17 5.55 13.76
C PRO A 262 8.92 6.18 13.14
N VAL A 263 8.45 5.62 12.03
CA VAL A 263 7.31 6.15 11.26
C VAL A 263 6.01 6.23 12.07
N ARG A 264 5.87 5.47 13.18
CA ARG A 264 4.71 5.58 14.08
C ARG A 264 4.49 6.99 14.63
N LEU A 265 5.56 7.78 14.76
CA LEU A 265 5.51 9.14 15.29
C LEU A 265 4.98 10.18 14.29
N ILE A 266 4.92 9.80 13.01
CA ILE A 266 4.56 10.73 11.92
C ILE A 266 3.49 10.18 10.97
N MET A 267 3.11 8.90 11.12
CA MET A 267 2.10 8.28 10.25
C MET A 267 0.75 8.95 10.43
N LYS A 268 0.03 9.07 9.31
CA LYS A 268 -1.37 9.45 9.30
C LYS A 268 -2.23 8.23 9.56
N THR A 269 -3.14 8.33 10.51
CA THR A 269 -4.07 7.26 10.90
C THR A 269 -5.50 7.53 10.43
N ASP A 270 -5.86 8.79 10.20
CA ASP A 270 -7.13 9.16 9.56
C ASP A 270 -6.98 9.03 8.04
N LEU A 271 -7.33 7.86 7.53
CA LEU A 271 -7.13 7.47 6.14
C LEU A 271 -8.44 7.29 5.39
N ILE A 272 -8.45 7.72 4.14
CA ILE A 272 -9.44 7.26 3.18
C ILE A 272 -8.93 5.92 2.64
N SER A 273 -9.56 4.83 3.04
CA SER A 273 -9.31 3.48 2.54
C SER A 273 -10.57 2.93 1.86
N PHE A 274 -10.38 1.94 0.99
CA PHE A 274 -11.48 1.28 0.28
C PHE A 274 -11.48 -0.21 0.59
N ASN A 275 -12.69 -0.79 0.68
CA ASN A 275 -12.80 -2.23 0.80
C ASN A 275 -12.62 -2.89 -0.58
N ILE A 276 -11.98 -4.05 -0.61
CA ILE A 276 -11.71 -4.82 -1.85
C ILE A 276 -13.01 -5.15 -2.62
N ASN A 277 -14.13 -5.23 -1.93
CA ASN A 277 -15.45 -5.53 -2.49
C ASN A 277 -16.22 -4.28 -2.97
N GLU A 278 -15.68 -3.06 -2.79
CA GLU A 278 -16.34 -1.84 -3.30
C GLU A 278 -16.26 -1.79 -4.82
N PHE A 279 -17.32 -1.25 -5.43
CA PHE A 279 -17.37 -1.05 -6.88
C PHE A 279 -16.40 0.06 -7.33
N VAL A 280 -15.67 -0.19 -8.40
CA VAL A 280 -14.65 0.75 -8.93
C VAL A 280 -15.22 2.11 -9.25
N GLU A 281 -16.44 2.19 -9.80
CA GLU A 281 -17.12 3.47 -10.08
C GLU A 281 -17.38 4.29 -8.80
N GLU A 282 -17.86 3.64 -7.73
CA GLU A 282 -18.13 4.28 -6.45
C GLU A 282 -16.85 4.79 -5.78
N VAL A 283 -15.79 3.98 -5.86
CA VAL A 283 -14.44 4.36 -5.45
C VAL A 283 -13.96 5.59 -6.23
N GLY A 284 -14.16 5.60 -7.55
CA GLY A 284 -13.84 6.73 -8.40
C GLY A 284 -14.54 8.02 -7.96
N MET A 285 -15.84 7.96 -7.67
CA MET A 285 -16.61 9.09 -7.17
C MET A 285 -16.12 9.60 -5.80
N LYS A 286 -15.70 8.70 -4.90
CA LYS A 286 -15.09 9.07 -3.61
C LYS A 286 -13.72 9.73 -3.80
N MET A 287 -12.92 9.25 -4.75
CA MET A 287 -11.60 9.82 -5.09
C MET A 287 -11.69 11.27 -5.63
N LEU A 288 -12.78 11.64 -6.31
CA LEU A 288 -12.97 13.01 -6.80
C LEU A 288 -13.05 14.04 -5.66
N LYS A 289 -13.46 13.63 -4.48
CA LYS A 289 -13.61 14.48 -3.28
C LYS A 289 -12.29 14.68 -2.53
N SER A 290 -11.21 14.08 -2.95
CA SER A 290 -9.92 14.17 -2.28
C SER A 290 -8.76 14.42 -3.26
N ARG A 291 -7.60 14.83 -2.72
CA ARG A 291 -6.40 15.13 -3.52
C ARG A 291 -5.32 14.05 -3.40
N TYR A 292 -5.60 12.94 -2.75
CA TYR A 292 -4.62 11.85 -2.63
C TYR A 292 -4.37 11.20 -3.99
N ARG A 293 -3.14 10.72 -4.18
CA ARG A 293 -2.72 10.05 -5.43
C ARG A 293 -2.93 8.54 -5.38
N SER A 294 -2.86 7.97 -4.19
CA SER A 294 -2.97 6.53 -3.95
C SER A 294 -3.74 6.30 -2.65
N TYR A 295 -4.54 5.28 -2.63
CA TYR A 295 -5.41 4.92 -1.50
C TYR A 295 -5.17 3.46 -1.14
N PRO A 296 -5.10 3.13 0.15
CA PRO A 296 -5.00 1.75 0.59
C PRO A 296 -6.33 1.01 0.35
N VAL A 297 -6.19 -0.23 -0.09
CA VAL A 297 -7.29 -1.19 -0.22
C VAL A 297 -7.14 -2.24 0.88
N VAL A 298 -8.24 -2.54 1.55
CA VAL A 298 -8.30 -3.51 2.64
C VAL A 298 -9.40 -4.54 2.39
N ASP A 299 -9.29 -5.70 3.00
CA ASP A 299 -10.37 -6.68 3.06
C ASP A 299 -11.33 -6.43 4.24
N ASP A 300 -12.30 -7.32 4.44
CA ASP A 300 -13.32 -7.20 5.49
C ASP A 300 -12.74 -7.28 6.91
N GLU A 301 -11.57 -7.87 7.09
CA GLU A 301 -10.84 -7.91 8.35
C GLU A 301 -9.84 -6.75 8.54
N ASN A 302 -9.92 -5.74 7.67
CA ASN A 302 -8.98 -4.61 7.63
C ASN A 302 -7.53 -5.01 7.34
N ARG A 303 -7.28 -6.15 6.65
CA ARG A 303 -5.95 -6.51 6.18
C ARG A 303 -5.64 -5.76 4.89
N PHE A 304 -4.45 -5.24 4.81
CA PHE A 304 -4.00 -4.49 3.64
C PHE A 304 -3.80 -5.43 2.44
N VAL A 305 -4.43 -5.08 1.32
CA VAL A 305 -4.42 -5.88 0.08
C VAL A 305 -3.55 -5.24 -1.01
N GLY A 306 -3.53 -3.92 -1.09
CA GLY A 306 -2.79 -3.20 -2.12
C GLY A 306 -3.21 -1.75 -2.21
N TYR A 307 -2.80 -1.09 -3.30
CA TYR A 307 -3.15 0.31 -3.53
C TYR A 307 -3.99 0.47 -4.78
N VAL A 308 -4.96 1.38 -4.69
CA VAL A 308 -5.74 1.85 -5.83
C VAL A 308 -5.47 3.34 -6.07
N SER A 309 -5.44 3.75 -7.32
CA SER A 309 -5.27 5.14 -7.76
C SER A 309 -6.29 5.49 -8.84
N ARG A 310 -6.37 6.77 -9.20
CA ARG A 310 -7.22 7.20 -10.34
C ARG A 310 -6.86 6.52 -11.65
N PHE A 311 -5.58 6.15 -11.82
CA PHE A 311 -5.13 5.40 -12.99
C PHE A 311 -5.90 4.08 -13.14
N HIS A 312 -6.07 3.33 -12.04
CA HIS A 312 -6.79 2.04 -12.06
C HIS A 312 -8.27 2.24 -12.40
N VAL A 313 -8.90 3.30 -11.83
CA VAL A 313 -10.32 3.61 -12.10
C VAL A 313 -10.55 4.01 -13.56
N LEU A 314 -9.62 4.80 -14.14
CA LEU A 314 -9.76 5.28 -15.52
C LEU A 314 -9.44 4.21 -16.57
N ASN A 315 -8.60 3.23 -16.22
CA ASN A 315 -8.18 2.16 -17.13
C ASN A 315 -8.88 0.82 -16.85
N GLN A 316 -9.92 0.81 -16.04
CA GLN A 316 -10.74 -0.38 -15.90
C GLN A 316 -11.53 -0.63 -17.18
N HIS A 317 -11.73 -1.88 -17.51
CA HIS A 317 -12.62 -2.32 -18.58
C HIS A 317 -13.94 -2.79 -17.99
N ASN A 318 -15.03 -2.51 -18.70
CA ASN A 318 -16.34 -3.05 -18.36
C ASN A 318 -16.33 -4.56 -18.51
N LYS A 319 -17.15 -5.28 -17.72
CA LYS A 319 -17.33 -6.71 -17.91
C LYS A 319 -17.97 -6.98 -19.25
N LYS A 320 -17.43 -7.95 -19.97
CA LYS A 320 -18.00 -8.41 -21.25
C LYS A 320 -19.11 -9.42 -21.00
N VAL A 321 -20.31 -9.12 -21.47
CA VAL A 321 -21.49 -9.92 -21.22
C VAL A 321 -22.10 -10.40 -22.55
N ILE A 322 -22.57 -11.63 -22.55
CA ILE A 322 -23.44 -12.18 -23.60
C ILE A 322 -24.74 -12.59 -22.94
N LEU A 323 -25.85 -12.13 -23.50
CA LEU A 323 -27.19 -12.52 -23.07
C LEU A 323 -27.67 -13.69 -23.91
N VAL A 324 -28.22 -14.68 -23.22
CA VAL A 324 -28.91 -15.80 -23.85
C VAL A 324 -30.34 -15.91 -23.29
N ASP A 325 -31.30 -16.28 -24.12
CA ASP A 325 -32.69 -16.54 -23.73
C ASP A 325 -33.43 -15.32 -23.15
N HIS A 326 -32.97 -14.10 -23.41
CA HIS A 326 -33.69 -12.84 -23.10
C HIS A 326 -33.01 -11.65 -23.75
N ASN A 327 -33.76 -10.55 -23.92
CA ASN A 327 -33.30 -9.28 -24.44
C ASN A 327 -33.95 -8.07 -23.75
N GLU A 328 -34.28 -8.20 -22.44
CA GLU A 328 -34.90 -7.14 -21.65
C GLU A 328 -34.03 -6.69 -20.47
N PHE A 329 -33.91 -5.35 -20.25
CA PHE A 329 -33.19 -4.82 -19.10
C PHE A 329 -33.71 -5.32 -17.76
N SER A 330 -35.06 -5.43 -17.64
CA SER A 330 -35.73 -5.89 -16.43
C SER A 330 -35.37 -7.33 -16.03
N GLN A 331 -34.98 -8.14 -17.00
CA GLN A 331 -34.63 -9.54 -16.82
C GLN A 331 -33.12 -9.79 -16.78
N SER A 332 -32.32 -8.77 -17.05
CA SER A 332 -30.87 -8.88 -17.08
C SER A 332 -30.22 -8.73 -15.69
N VAL A 333 -28.92 -8.96 -15.65
CA VAL A 333 -28.09 -8.69 -14.46
C VAL A 333 -28.20 -7.22 -14.06
N LYS A 334 -28.08 -6.95 -12.78
CA LYS A 334 -28.04 -5.58 -12.26
C LYS A 334 -26.89 -4.80 -12.92
N SER A 335 -27.17 -3.55 -13.28
CA SER A 335 -26.20 -2.63 -13.90
C SER A 335 -25.68 -3.11 -15.26
N ILE A 336 -26.50 -3.86 -16.04
CA ILE A 336 -26.11 -4.34 -17.38
C ILE A 336 -25.73 -3.20 -18.33
N GLU A 337 -26.29 -2.02 -18.17
CA GLU A 337 -25.96 -0.80 -18.92
C GLU A 337 -24.51 -0.33 -18.71
N LYS A 338 -23.80 -0.90 -17.72
CA LYS A 338 -22.40 -0.65 -17.41
C LYS A 338 -21.47 -1.74 -17.97
N ALA A 339 -22.02 -2.76 -18.59
CA ALA A 339 -21.25 -3.83 -19.22
C ALA A 339 -21.04 -3.55 -20.72
N ASP A 340 -20.03 -4.19 -21.28
CA ASP A 340 -19.83 -4.29 -22.73
C ASP A 340 -20.66 -5.48 -23.22
N LEU A 341 -21.85 -5.21 -23.73
CA LEU A 341 -22.74 -6.23 -24.26
C LEU A 341 -22.22 -6.66 -25.65
N LEU A 342 -21.72 -7.90 -25.74
CA LEU A 342 -21.11 -8.41 -26.96
C LEU A 342 -22.12 -9.02 -27.94
N GLU A 343 -23.03 -9.83 -27.42
CA GLU A 343 -23.98 -10.60 -28.20
C GLU A 343 -25.28 -10.84 -27.42
N ILE A 344 -26.36 -10.99 -28.17
CA ILE A 344 -27.66 -11.47 -27.66
C ILE A 344 -28.06 -12.66 -28.52
N VAL A 345 -28.37 -13.79 -27.88
CA VAL A 345 -28.87 -15.00 -28.53
C VAL A 345 -30.20 -15.33 -27.90
N ASP A 346 -31.27 -14.97 -28.58
CA ASP A 346 -32.61 -15.04 -28.04
C ASP A 346 -33.62 -15.47 -29.10
N HIS A 347 -34.66 -16.17 -28.67
CA HIS A 347 -35.76 -16.61 -29.53
C HIS A 347 -37.10 -15.90 -29.21
N HIS A 348 -37.11 -14.98 -28.22
CA HIS A 348 -38.23 -14.13 -27.86
C HIS A 348 -38.40 -12.94 -28.80
N ARG A 349 -39.46 -12.16 -28.60
CA ARG A 349 -39.65 -10.93 -29.32
C ARG A 349 -38.53 -9.94 -28.98
N ILE A 350 -38.08 -9.20 -29.97
CA ILE A 350 -37.11 -8.10 -29.71
C ILE A 350 -37.77 -7.08 -28.77
N SER A 351 -37.08 -6.77 -27.69
CA SER A 351 -37.52 -5.84 -26.67
C SER A 351 -36.55 -4.61 -26.61
N ASP A 352 -36.09 -4.21 -25.43
CA ASP A 352 -35.45 -2.92 -25.21
C ASP A 352 -33.90 -2.99 -25.27
N ILE A 353 -33.30 -4.19 -25.28
CA ILE A 353 -31.84 -4.34 -25.43
C ILE A 353 -31.51 -4.76 -26.86
N VAL A 354 -30.66 -3.97 -27.49
CA VAL A 354 -30.08 -4.31 -28.81
C VAL A 354 -28.57 -4.06 -28.76
N THR A 355 -27.79 -4.89 -29.45
CA THR A 355 -26.35 -4.64 -29.68
C THR A 355 -26.18 -3.57 -30.73
N SER A 356 -25.26 -2.66 -30.54
CA SER A 356 -24.88 -1.62 -31.53
C SER A 356 -24.10 -2.19 -32.69
#